data_fc858fe46a8148d7b269f17b9712ac73
#
_entry.id   fc858fe46a8148d7b269f17b9712ac73
#
_cell.length_a   1.000
_cell.length_b   1.000
_cell.length_c   1.000
_cell.angle_alpha   90.00
_cell.angle_beta   90.00
_cell.angle_gamma   90.00
#
_symmetry.space_group_name_H-M   'P 1'
#
loop_
_entity.id
_entity.type
_entity.pdbx_description
1 polymer ?
#
loop_
_entity_poly.entity_id
_entity_poly.type
_entity_poly.pdbx_seq_one_letter_code
_entity_poly.pdbx_strand_id
1 'polypeptide(L)'
;MVPKALGAAAAEAEAIRPFSVSIPQERLDDLRQRVAATRWPDKETVTDHSQGVQLATVQKLAQYWATDHDWRKVEARLNALPQFVTEINGLDIHFIHVRSKHENALPVIVTHGWPGSIIEQLKIIGPLTDPTAHGGSAADAFHVVIPSLPGHGFSGKPTAPGWTPVTIGQAWATLMQRLGYTKYVAQGGDWGNAVSEIMALQQPQGLLGIHTNMAATVPANISKALAFHEAPPADLTAEERNAWDQLIEFYGKGLGYALEMSNRPQSLYGIADSPVGLAAWMLDHDIRSYDLIARVFDGATEGLTRDDILDNVTLYWLTNTAVSSARLYWDTTQISNGAGFFDVRGVKLPVAVSAFPDEIYAAPKSWAEKAYPKLIHYNKLAKGGHFAAWEQPKVFSEELRTAFRPLRQQI
;
A
#
# COMPACT_ATOMS: atom_id res chain seq x y z
N MET A 1 28.13 34.34 -14.54
CA MET A 1 27.35 33.58 -15.56
C MET A 1 27.10 32.14 -15.14
N VAL A 2 26.54 31.88 -13.93
CA VAL A 2 26.25 30.50 -13.43
C VAL A 2 24.73 30.22 -13.25
N PRO A 3 23.81 31.22 -13.24
CA PRO A 3 22.40 30.91 -12.93
C PRO A 3 21.61 30.16 -14.03
N LYS A 4 22.01 30.27 -15.30
CA LYS A 4 21.26 29.62 -16.41
C LYS A 4 21.44 28.10 -16.50
N ALA A 5 22.62 27.60 -16.14
CA ALA A 5 22.89 26.15 -16.20
C ALA A 5 22.21 25.38 -15.06
N LEU A 6 22.16 25.96 -13.85
CA LEU A 6 21.47 25.40 -12.69
C LEU A 6 19.95 25.36 -12.90
N GLY A 7 19.36 26.39 -13.49
CA GLY A 7 17.92 26.42 -13.80
C GLY A 7 17.51 25.41 -14.89
N ALA A 8 18.36 25.17 -15.90
CA ALA A 8 18.10 24.20 -16.94
C ALA A 8 18.18 22.74 -16.40
N ALA A 9 19.18 22.44 -15.57
CA ALA A 9 19.34 21.13 -14.94
C ALA A 9 18.18 20.81 -13.97
N ALA A 10 17.73 21.79 -13.18
CA ALA A 10 16.58 21.64 -12.31
C ALA A 10 15.28 21.40 -13.11
N ALA A 11 15.06 22.16 -14.18
CA ALA A 11 13.90 21.98 -15.05
C ALA A 11 13.90 20.62 -15.77
N GLU A 12 15.07 20.10 -16.13
CA GLU A 12 15.22 18.77 -16.72
C GLU A 12 14.95 17.64 -15.70
N ALA A 13 15.41 17.79 -14.46
CA ALA A 13 15.17 16.85 -13.37
C ALA A 13 13.68 16.78 -12.99
N GLU A 14 12.99 17.92 -12.98
CA GLU A 14 11.56 18.02 -12.70
C GLU A 14 10.66 17.55 -13.85
N ALA A 15 11.21 17.38 -15.05
CA ALA A 15 10.46 16.87 -16.19
C ALA A 15 9.94 15.45 -15.96
N ILE A 16 8.78 15.16 -16.52
CA ILE A 16 8.22 13.81 -16.52
C ILE A 16 8.92 13.01 -17.63
N ARG A 17 9.71 12.03 -17.22
CA ARG A 17 10.53 11.20 -18.10
C ARG A 17 9.94 9.79 -18.23
N PRO A 18 9.87 9.19 -19.43
CA PRO A 18 9.47 7.79 -19.58
C PRO A 18 10.37 6.85 -18.77
N PHE A 19 9.76 5.80 -18.24
CA PHE A 19 10.45 4.75 -17.48
C PHE A 19 10.08 3.38 -18.02
N SER A 20 11.04 2.46 -18.06
CA SER A 20 10.82 1.05 -18.36
C SER A 20 11.66 0.18 -17.44
N VAL A 21 11.09 -0.97 -17.07
CA VAL A 21 11.75 -1.96 -16.23
C VAL A 21 12.67 -2.81 -17.11
N SER A 22 13.93 -2.94 -16.73
CA SER A 22 14.91 -3.81 -17.39
C SER A 22 15.88 -4.36 -16.35
N ILE A 23 15.66 -5.59 -15.91
CA ILE A 23 16.51 -6.27 -14.94
C ILE A 23 17.54 -7.14 -15.68
N PRO A 24 18.84 -6.95 -15.44
CA PRO A 24 19.86 -7.82 -16.01
C PRO A 24 19.64 -9.29 -15.63
N GLN A 25 19.89 -10.20 -16.58
CA GLN A 25 19.69 -11.64 -16.37
C GLN A 25 20.50 -12.18 -15.19
N GLU A 26 21.72 -11.72 -15.04
CA GLU A 26 22.60 -12.08 -13.92
C GLU A 26 21.98 -11.85 -12.54
N ARG A 27 21.14 -10.83 -12.39
CA ARG A 27 20.43 -10.56 -11.13
C ARG A 27 19.30 -11.55 -10.85
N LEU A 28 18.66 -12.03 -11.90
CA LEU A 28 17.65 -13.09 -11.78
C LEU A 28 18.30 -14.44 -11.48
N ASP A 29 19.46 -14.70 -12.06
CA ASP A 29 20.24 -15.92 -11.80
C ASP A 29 20.80 -15.91 -10.37
N ASP A 30 21.33 -14.78 -9.89
CA ASP A 30 21.75 -14.59 -8.50
C ASP A 30 20.59 -14.83 -7.52
N LEU A 31 19.41 -14.28 -7.80
CA LEU A 31 18.21 -14.52 -7.01
C LEU A 31 17.90 -16.01 -6.87
N ARG A 32 17.85 -16.73 -7.99
CA ARG A 32 17.59 -18.18 -8.01
C ARG A 32 18.62 -18.97 -7.23
N GLN A 33 19.92 -18.63 -7.39
CA GLN A 33 20.99 -19.26 -6.63
C GLN A 33 20.86 -19.03 -5.12
N ARG A 34 20.54 -17.80 -4.70
CA ARG A 34 20.32 -17.47 -3.28
C ARG A 34 19.12 -18.18 -2.70
N VAL A 35 18.01 -18.27 -3.41
CA VAL A 35 16.83 -19.03 -2.97
C VAL A 35 17.16 -20.50 -2.81
N ALA A 36 17.88 -21.10 -3.77
CA ALA A 36 18.30 -22.51 -3.73
C ALA A 36 19.31 -22.79 -2.59
N ALA A 37 20.15 -21.81 -2.26
CA ALA A 37 21.17 -21.92 -1.21
C ALA A 37 20.67 -21.49 0.18
N THR A 38 19.37 -21.34 0.37
CA THR A 38 18.79 -20.91 1.65
C THR A 38 19.21 -21.84 2.79
N ARG A 39 19.76 -21.27 3.84
CA ARG A 39 20.00 -21.96 5.09
C ARG A 39 18.73 -21.91 5.94
N TRP A 40 18.06 -23.04 6.05
CA TRP A 40 16.79 -23.14 6.75
C TRP A 40 16.97 -23.14 8.28
N PRO A 41 16.10 -22.47 9.04
CA PRO A 41 16.02 -22.62 10.48
C PRO A 41 15.34 -23.94 10.86
N ASP A 42 15.34 -24.24 12.14
CA ASP A 42 14.51 -25.31 12.69
C ASP A 42 13.01 -24.93 12.52
N LYS A 43 12.17 -25.98 12.52
CA LYS A 43 10.72 -25.80 12.47
C LYS A 43 10.21 -25.11 13.74
N GLU A 44 9.15 -24.34 13.60
CA GLU A 44 8.38 -23.79 14.73
C GLU A 44 7.99 -24.89 15.73
N THR A 45 7.95 -24.53 17.03
CA THR A 45 7.65 -25.49 18.12
C THR A 45 6.15 -25.57 18.46
N VAL A 46 5.32 -24.81 17.75
CA VAL A 46 3.85 -24.79 17.87
C VAL A 46 3.22 -25.42 16.64
N THR A 47 1.93 -25.73 16.71
CA THR A 47 1.19 -26.35 15.60
C THR A 47 0.48 -25.33 14.70
N ASP A 48 0.46 -24.08 15.12
CA ASP A 48 -0.14 -22.94 14.42
C ASP A 48 0.93 -21.94 13.97
N HIS A 49 0.52 -20.73 13.58
CA HIS A 49 1.42 -19.64 13.17
C HIS A 49 1.66 -18.59 14.28
N SER A 50 1.43 -18.94 15.55
CA SER A 50 1.61 -18.00 16.67
C SER A 50 3.08 -17.61 16.93
N GLN A 51 4.04 -18.31 16.32
CA GLN A 51 5.46 -17.96 16.28
C GLN A 51 5.89 -17.25 14.99
N GLY A 52 4.95 -16.85 14.13
CA GLY A 52 5.21 -16.22 12.84
C GLY A 52 4.99 -17.18 11.66
N VAL A 53 5.57 -16.84 10.51
CA VAL A 53 5.40 -17.63 9.28
C VAL A 53 5.99 -19.04 9.43
N GLN A 54 5.21 -20.05 9.05
CA GLN A 54 5.57 -21.45 9.21
C GLN A 54 6.62 -21.90 8.19
N LEU A 55 7.60 -22.69 8.63
CA LEU A 55 8.68 -23.21 7.80
C LEU A 55 8.16 -23.91 6.53
N ALA A 56 7.13 -24.73 6.64
CA ALA A 56 6.59 -25.48 5.51
C ALA A 56 6.01 -24.55 4.42
N THR A 57 5.37 -23.45 4.81
CA THR A 57 4.84 -22.45 3.86
C THR A 57 5.97 -21.74 3.12
N VAL A 58 6.99 -21.30 3.85
CA VAL A 58 8.14 -20.60 3.27
C VAL A 58 8.96 -21.52 2.36
N GLN A 59 9.07 -22.80 2.69
CA GLN A 59 9.73 -23.80 1.81
C GLN A 59 8.98 -24.01 0.51
N LYS A 60 7.64 -24.09 0.53
CA LYS A 60 6.81 -24.17 -0.70
C LYS A 60 6.94 -22.91 -1.56
N LEU A 61 6.93 -21.74 -0.92
CA LEU A 61 7.18 -20.47 -1.59
C LEU A 61 8.56 -20.44 -2.27
N ALA A 62 9.61 -20.80 -1.53
CA ALA A 62 10.98 -20.80 -2.06
C ALA A 62 11.15 -21.78 -3.22
N GLN A 63 10.55 -22.97 -3.14
CA GLN A 63 10.56 -23.94 -4.21
C GLN A 63 9.93 -23.38 -5.49
N TYR A 64 8.71 -22.84 -5.39
CA TYR A 64 8.01 -22.22 -6.52
C TYR A 64 8.79 -21.03 -7.09
N TRP A 65 9.38 -20.22 -6.22
CA TRP A 65 10.21 -19.07 -6.63
C TRP A 65 11.44 -19.48 -7.44
N ALA A 66 12.09 -20.57 -7.05
CA ALA A 66 13.28 -21.07 -7.73
C ALA A 66 12.97 -21.73 -9.07
N THR A 67 11.78 -22.36 -9.23
CA THR A 67 11.50 -23.27 -10.38
C THR A 67 10.45 -22.72 -11.34
N ASP A 68 9.40 -22.07 -10.87
CA ASP A 68 8.21 -21.74 -11.66
C ASP A 68 7.99 -20.24 -11.86
N HIS A 69 8.34 -19.41 -10.89
CA HIS A 69 8.14 -17.97 -10.99
C HIS A 69 9.04 -17.35 -12.05
N ASP A 70 8.48 -16.50 -12.90
CA ASP A 70 9.17 -15.88 -14.02
C ASP A 70 9.01 -14.34 -13.98
N TRP A 71 10.06 -13.65 -13.54
CA TRP A 71 10.10 -12.18 -13.52
C TRP A 71 9.91 -11.55 -14.89
N ARG A 72 10.30 -12.22 -15.98
CA ARG A 72 10.13 -11.66 -17.35
C ARG A 72 8.66 -11.42 -17.70
N LYS A 73 7.74 -12.23 -17.15
CA LYS A 73 6.30 -12.01 -17.31
C LYS A 73 5.84 -10.74 -16.56
N VAL A 74 6.37 -10.51 -15.37
CA VAL A 74 6.11 -9.29 -14.58
C VAL A 74 6.64 -8.05 -15.29
N GLU A 75 7.89 -8.12 -15.74
CA GLU A 75 8.55 -7.05 -16.47
C GLU A 75 7.80 -6.68 -17.76
N ALA A 76 7.36 -7.67 -18.54
CA ALA A 76 6.55 -7.46 -19.74
C ALA A 76 5.20 -6.80 -19.41
N ARG A 77 4.53 -7.25 -18.33
CA ARG A 77 3.26 -6.69 -17.89
C ARG A 77 3.42 -5.23 -17.41
N LEU A 78 4.47 -4.93 -16.67
CA LEU A 78 4.77 -3.57 -16.24
C LEU A 78 5.10 -2.67 -17.43
N ASN A 79 5.94 -3.14 -18.35
CA ASN A 79 6.34 -2.37 -19.54
C ASN A 79 5.22 -2.19 -20.57
N ALA A 80 4.12 -2.94 -20.46
CA ALA A 80 2.91 -2.69 -21.25
C ALA A 80 2.10 -1.47 -20.73
N LEU A 81 2.43 -0.95 -19.55
CA LEU A 81 1.80 0.22 -18.94
C LEU A 81 2.67 1.47 -19.13
N PRO A 82 2.07 2.64 -19.35
CA PRO A 82 2.81 3.90 -19.33
C PRO A 82 3.38 4.16 -17.94
N GLN A 83 4.71 4.22 -17.83
CA GLN A 83 5.45 4.47 -16.61
C GLN A 83 6.39 5.65 -16.77
N PHE A 84 6.58 6.38 -15.70
CA PHE A 84 7.35 7.63 -15.70
C PHE A 84 8.13 7.79 -14.41
N VAL A 85 9.10 8.71 -14.46
CA VAL A 85 9.85 9.21 -13.30
C VAL A 85 9.89 10.73 -13.36
N THR A 86 9.71 11.39 -12.23
CA THR A 86 9.93 12.83 -12.05
C THR A 86 10.61 13.10 -10.72
N GLU A 87 11.55 14.04 -10.67
CA GLU A 87 12.19 14.40 -9.41
C GLU A 87 11.29 15.32 -8.60
N ILE A 88 11.02 14.97 -7.34
CA ILE A 88 10.32 15.82 -6.37
C ILE A 88 11.15 15.87 -5.08
N ASN A 89 11.48 17.08 -4.65
CA ASN A 89 12.32 17.32 -3.45
C ASN A 89 13.66 16.57 -3.50
N GLY A 90 14.29 16.50 -4.67
CA GLY A 90 15.59 15.85 -4.86
C GLY A 90 15.52 14.32 -4.90
N LEU A 91 14.35 13.74 -5.02
CA LEU A 91 14.15 12.29 -5.11
C LEU A 91 13.38 11.93 -6.36
N ASP A 92 13.87 10.97 -7.13
CA ASP A 92 13.13 10.41 -8.26
C ASP A 92 11.90 9.63 -7.78
N ILE A 93 10.74 10.06 -8.22
CA ILE A 93 9.46 9.40 -7.95
C ILE A 93 9.01 8.67 -9.21
N HIS A 94 8.98 7.35 -9.14
CA HIS A 94 8.41 6.49 -10.15
C HIS A 94 6.90 6.42 -10.02
N PHE A 95 6.17 6.40 -11.13
CA PHE A 95 4.73 6.21 -11.13
C PHE A 95 4.22 5.59 -12.44
N ILE A 96 3.13 4.83 -12.33
CA ILE A 96 2.31 4.39 -13.46
C ILE A 96 1.24 5.47 -13.68
N HIS A 97 1.01 5.86 -14.93
CA HIS A 97 -0.03 6.83 -15.27
C HIS A 97 -0.81 6.36 -16.50
N VAL A 98 -2.02 5.86 -16.28
CA VAL A 98 -2.90 5.37 -17.35
C VAL A 98 -4.09 6.32 -17.50
N ARG A 99 -4.19 6.93 -18.66
CA ARG A 99 -5.33 7.78 -19.01
C ARG A 99 -6.47 6.93 -19.56
N SER A 100 -7.68 7.19 -19.08
CA SER A 100 -8.88 6.65 -19.68
C SER A 100 -9.11 7.24 -21.08
N LYS A 101 -9.68 6.44 -21.98
CA LYS A 101 -10.20 6.89 -23.27
C LYS A 101 -11.51 7.69 -23.17
N HIS A 102 -12.19 7.60 -22.01
CA HIS A 102 -13.47 8.28 -21.79
C HIS A 102 -13.22 9.73 -21.42
N GLU A 103 -13.99 10.63 -22.05
CA GLU A 103 -14.02 12.05 -21.68
C GLU A 103 -14.54 12.20 -20.24
N ASN A 104 -14.10 13.23 -19.55
CA ASN A 104 -14.49 13.53 -18.16
C ASN A 104 -14.11 12.43 -17.13
N ALA A 105 -13.11 11.62 -17.41
CA ALA A 105 -12.57 10.68 -16.43
C ALA A 105 -12.00 11.45 -15.23
N LEU A 106 -12.39 11.03 -14.00
CA LEU A 106 -11.91 11.63 -12.76
C LEU A 106 -10.48 11.18 -12.48
N PRO A 107 -9.50 12.08 -12.32
CA PRO A 107 -8.16 11.67 -11.90
C PRO A 107 -8.16 11.13 -10.48
N VAL A 108 -7.53 9.97 -10.29
CA VAL A 108 -7.31 9.36 -8.98
C VAL A 108 -5.84 9.01 -8.79
N ILE A 109 -5.28 9.42 -7.65
CA ILE A 109 -3.98 8.93 -7.20
C ILE A 109 -4.19 7.82 -6.19
N VAL A 110 -3.60 6.63 -6.49
CA VAL A 110 -3.75 5.42 -5.68
C VAL A 110 -2.41 5.10 -5.05
N THR A 111 -2.35 5.11 -3.73
CA THR A 111 -1.11 4.91 -2.97
C THR A 111 -1.13 3.55 -2.27
N HIS A 112 -0.11 2.73 -2.55
CA HIS A 112 0.12 1.47 -1.86
C HIS A 112 0.68 1.67 -0.44
N GLY A 113 0.86 0.58 0.29
CA GLY A 113 1.49 0.56 1.61
C GLY A 113 2.65 -0.43 1.68
N TRP A 114 2.99 -0.83 2.90
CA TRP A 114 3.98 -1.87 3.17
C TRP A 114 3.28 -3.14 3.70
N PRO A 115 3.67 -4.35 3.29
CA PRO A 115 4.72 -4.72 2.34
C PRO A 115 4.25 -4.76 0.88
N GLY A 116 3.26 -3.97 0.52
CA GLY A 116 2.74 -3.85 -0.83
C GLY A 116 3.63 -2.99 -1.74
N SER A 117 3.18 -2.83 -2.97
CA SER A 117 3.82 -2.01 -3.99
C SER A 117 2.83 -1.67 -5.10
N ILE A 118 3.31 -1.09 -6.19
CA ILE A 118 2.51 -0.93 -7.41
C ILE A 118 1.92 -2.25 -7.92
N ILE A 119 2.53 -3.39 -7.59
CA ILE A 119 2.06 -4.73 -8.02
C ILE A 119 0.63 -5.01 -7.53
N GLU A 120 0.32 -4.67 -6.28
CA GLU A 120 -1.01 -4.90 -5.69
C GLU A 120 -2.12 -4.09 -6.37
N GLN A 121 -1.76 -3.02 -7.10
CA GLN A 121 -2.70 -2.12 -7.76
C GLN A 121 -2.93 -2.44 -9.24
N LEU A 122 -2.17 -3.36 -9.83
CA LEU A 122 -2.21 -3.58 -11.29
C LEU A 122 -3.58 -4.05 -11.78
N LYS A 123 -4.26 -4.88 -10.99
CA LYS A 123 -5.56 -5.49 -11.37
C LYS A 123 -6.73 -4.49 -11.44
N ILE A 124 -6.62 -3.34 -10.79
CA ILE A 124 -7.68 -2.32 -10.80
C ILE A 124 -7.54 -1.29 -11.92
N ILE A 125 -6.40 -1.24 -12.61
CA ILE A 125 -6.13 -0.24 -13.66
C ILE A 125 -7.17 -0.35 -14.78
N GLY A 126 -7.34 -1.53 -15.37
CA GLY A 126 -8.32 -1.75 -16.45
C GLY A 126 -9.75 -1.41 -16.02
N PRO A 127 -10.27 -2.01 -14.92
CA PRO A 127 -11.61 -1.71 -14.42
C PRO A 127 -11.87 -0.22 -14.12
N LEU A 128 -10.87 0.55 -13.74
CA LEU A 128 -11.01 1.98 -13.46
C LEU A 128 -10.87 2.85 -14.71
N THR A 129 -9.95 2.50 -15.63
CA THR A 129 -9.68 3.32 -16.82
C THR A 129 -10.63 3.01 -17.98
N ASP A 130 -11.14 1.80 -18.07
CA ASP A 130 -12.13 1.37 -19.06
C ASP A 130 -13.30 0.61 -18.41
N PRO A 131 -14.11 1.28 -17.56
CA PRO A 131 -15.20 0.63 -16.85
C PRO A 131 -16.24 -0.03 -17.78
N THR A 132 -16.40 0.44 -19.02
CA THR A 132 -17.36 -0.14 -19.98
C THR A 132 -16.99 -1.57 -20.38
N ALA A 133 -15.69 -1.90 -20.41
CA ALA A 133 -15.23 -3.26 -20.63
C ALA A 133 -15.35 -4.16 -19.38
N HIS A 134 -15.71 -3.57 -18.23
CA HIS A 134 -15.77 -4.24 -16.92
C HIS A 134 -17.14 -4.07 -16.23
N GLY A 135 -18.20 -3.93 -16.99
CA GLY A 135 -19.59 -3.87 -16.48
C GLY A 135 -19.97 -2.52 -15.81
N GLY A 136 -19.16 -1.49 -15.97
CA GLY A 136 -19.42 -0.14 -15.47
C GLY A 136 -19.85 0.83 -16.57
N SER A 137 -20.01 2.10 -16.21
CA SER A 137 -20.38 3.20 -17.11
C SER A 137 -19.17 4.04 -17.48
N ALA A 138 -19.16 4.61 -18.70
CA ALA A 138 -18.15 5.59 -19.12
C ALA A 138 -18.06 6.79 -18.16
N ALA A 139 -19.18 7.19 -17.56
CA ALA A 139 -19.23 8.26 -16.56
C ALA A 139 -18.48 7.94 -15.26
N ASP A 140 -18.18 6.68 -15.01
CA ASP A 140 -17.44 6.22 -13.81
C ASP A 140 -15.93 6.05 -14.06
N ALA A 141 -15.43 6.43 -15.25
CA ALA A 141 -14.04 6.25 -15.62
C ALA A 141 -13.07 7.11 -14.79
N PHE A 142 -11.84 6.62 -14.63
CA PHE A 142 -10.76 7.33 -13.96
C PHE A 142 -9.53 7.44 -14.86
N HIS A 143 -8.78 8.55 -14.73
CA HIS A 143 -7.37 8.58 -15.02
C HIS A 143 -6.64 8.10 -13.78
N VAL A 144 -5.78 7.10 -13.89
CA VAL A 144 -5.17 6.43 -12.74
C VAL A 144 -3.69 6.79 -12.65
N VAL A 145 -3.26 7.28 -11.49
CA VAL A 145 -1.86 7.55 -11.14
C VAL A 145 -1.48 6.66 -9.95
N ILE A 146 -0.47 5.82 -10.12
CA ILE A 146 -0.01 4.90 -9.06
C ILE A 146 1.48 5.13 -8.83
N PRO A 147 1.86 5.98 -7.87
CA PRO A 147 3.26 6.19 -7.53
C PRO A 147 3.82 5.03 -6.70
N SER A 148 5.11 4.75 -6.86
CA SER A 148 5.89 4.00 -5.88
C SER A 148 6.27 4.94 -4.74
N LEU A 149 6.01 4.54 -3.50
CA LEU A 149 6.41 5.32 -2.32
C LEU A 149 7.93 5.56 -2.30
N PRO A 150 8.41 6.68 -1.72
CA PRO A 150 9.84 6.88 -1.49
C PRO A 150 10.48 5.68 -0.79
N GLY A 151 11.62 5.22 -1.29
CA GLY A 151 12.31 4.06 -0.76
C GLY A 151 11.67 2.71 -1.11
N HIS A 152 10.65 2.68 -1.96
CA HIS A 152 9.95 1.48 -2.42
C HIS A 152 10.03 1.35 -3.95
N GLY A 153 9.98 0.11 -4.42
CA GLY A 153 9.88 -0.20 -5.84
C GLY A 153 10.93 0.54 -6.67
N PHE A 154 10.48 1.24 -7.70
CA PHE A 154 11.38 1.96 -8.61
C PHE A 154 11.58 3.45 -8.27
N SER A 155 10.98 3.94 -7.20
CA SER A 155 11.29 5.27 -6.67
C SER A 155 12.67 5.32 -6.03
N GLY A 156 13.25 6.52 -5.97
CA GLY A 156 14.52 6.77 -5.31
C GLY A 156 14.49 6.39 -3.83
N LYS A 157 15.65 6.08 -3.29
CA LYS A 157 15.85 5.82 -1.86
C LYS A 157 16.28 7.10 -1.17
N PRO A 158 15.53 7.59 -0.17
CA PRO A 158 15.95 8.76 0.59
C PRO A 158 17.34 8.59 1.21
N THR A 159 18.16 9.63 1.09
CA THR A 159 19.51 9.69 1.66
C THR A 159 19.56 10.49 2.96
N ALA A 160 18.41 11.10 3.34
CA ALA A 160 18.23 11.85 4.57
C ALA A 160 16.83 11.56 5.15
N PRO A 161 16.64 11.75 6.47
CA PRO A 161 15.32 11.66 7.10
C PRO A 161 14.34 12.70 6.57
N GLY A 162 13.04 12.45 6.76
CA GLY A 162 11.97 13.42 6.51
C GLY A 162 10.93 13.04 5.48
N TRP A 163 11.04 11.88 4.85
CA TRP A 163 10.02 11.35 3.95
C TRP A 163 8.89 10.68 4.74
N THR A 164 8.15 11.49 5.49
CA THR A 164 6.97 11.09 6.26
C THR A 164 5.71 11.19 5.39
N PRO A 165 4.55 10.68 5.83
CA PRO A 165 3.28 10.89 5.14
C PRO A 165 2.97 12.37 4.85
N VAL A 166 3.50 13.31 5.64
CA VAL A 166 3.35 14.75 5.42
C VAL A 166 4.09 15.19 4.14
N THR A 167 5.36 14.83 4.02
CA THR A 167 6.18 15.14 2.84
C THR A 167 5.69 14.40 1.61
N ILE A 168 5.30 13.13 1.77
CA ILE A 168 4.76 12.32 0.68
C ILE A 168 3.45 12.92 0.15
N GLY A 169 2.54 13.35 1.04
CA GLY A 169 1.29 14.01 0.64
C GLY A 169 1.52 15.28 -0.17
N GLN A 170 2.50 16.10 0.22
CA GLN A 170 2.91 17.29 -0.55
C GLN A 170 3.49 16.91 -1.92
N ALA A 171 4.31 15.85 -1.96
CA ALA A 171 4.88 15.35 -3.21
C ALA A 171 3.79 14.83 -4.17
N TRP A 172 2.77 14.15 -3.66
CA TRP A 172 1.63 13.69 -4.47
C TRP A 172 0.80 14.84 -5.03
N ALA A 173 0.57 15.90 -4.24
CA ALA A 173 -0.06 17.12 -4.74
C ALA A 173 0.77 17.76 -5.87
N THR A 174 2.07 17.84 -5.71
CA THR A 174 3.01 18.33 -6.75
C THR A 174 2.95 17.44 -8.00
N LEU A 175 2.92 16.12 -7.84
CA LEU A 175 2.83 15.17 -8.96
C LEU A 175 1.53 15.40 -9.75
N MET A 176 0.40 15.49 -9.07
CA MET A 176 -0.90 15.71 -9.73
C MET A 176 -0.94 17.05 -10.46
N GLN A 177 -0.36 18.09 -9.89
CA GLN A 177 -0.21 19.39 -10.54
C GLN A 177 0.68 19.31 -11.80
N ARG A 178 1.82 18.62 -11.75
CA ARG A 178 2.72 18.42 -12.92
C ARG A 178 2.02 17.66 -14.04
N LEU A 179 1.11 16.74 -13.70
CA LEU A 179 0.28 16.02 -14.67
C LEU A 179 -0.86 16.88 -15.25
N GLY A 180 -1.04 18.11 -14.78
CA GLY A 180 -2.06 19.03 -15.24
C GLY A 180 -3.45 18.82 -14.63
N TYR A 181 -3.55 18.02 -13.55
CA TYR A 181 -4.81 17.77 -12.88
C TYR A 181 -5.14 18.87 -11.88
N THR A 182 -6.20 19.62 -12.20
CA THR A 182 -6.72 20.72 -11.35
C THR A 182 -7.78 20.25 -10.36
N LYS A 183 -8.35 19.06 -10.58
CA LYS A 183 -9.30 18.38 -9.70
C LYS A 183 -9.02 16.88 -9.73
N TYR A 184 -8.96 16.26 -8.56
CA TYR A 184 -8.65 14.85 -8.41
C TYR A 184 -9.11 14.32 -7.06
N VAL A 185 -9.07 13.00 -6.91
CA VAL A 185 -9.33 12.29 -5.65
C VAL A 185 -8.12 11.42 -5.29
N ALA A 186 -8.01 11.03 -4.03
CA ALA A 186 -6.96 10.13 -3.57
C ALA A 186 -7.56 8.86 -2.97
N GLN A 187 -6.84 7.76 -3.11
CA GLN A 187 -7.17 6.47 -2.52
C GLN A 187 -5.92 5.88 -1.86
N GLY A 188 -6.11 5.25 -0.71
CA GLY A 188 -5.04 4.50 -0.04
C GLY A 188 -5.55 3.54 1.03
N GLY A 189 -4.82 2.46 1.22
CA GLY A 189 -4.85 1.59 2.38
C GLY A 189 -3.47 1.59 3.02
N ASP A 190 -3.32 1.10 4.24
CA ASP A 190 -2.05 1.06 4.97
C ASP A 190 -1.34 2.43 4.99
N TRP A 191 -0.05 2.54 4.63
CA TRP A 191 0.62 3.83 4.48
C TRP A 191 -0.06 4.73 3.46
N GLY A 192 -0.65 4.14 2.41
CA GLY A 192 -1.45 4.89 1.45
C GLY A 192 -2.65 5.58 2.10
N ASN A 193 -3.27 4.99 3.12
CA ASN A 193 -4.29 5.68 3.93
C ASN A 193 -3.69 6.85 4.71
N ALA A 194 -2.57 6.65 5.39
CA ALA A 194 -1.90 7.71 6.13
C ALA A 194 -1.57 8.90 5.21
N VAL A 195 -1.04 8.64 4.02
CA VAL A 195 -0.76 9.68 3.02
C VAL A 195 -2.04 10.37 2.54
N SER A 196 -3.09 9.61 2.20
CA SER A 196 -4.35 10.17 1.71
C SER A 196 -5.05 11.04 2.76
N GLU A 197 -5.09 10.61 4.03
CA GLU A 197 -5.66 11.40 5.11
C GLU A 197 -4.83 12.67 5.39
N ILE A 198 -3.50 12.56 5.37
CA ILE A 198 -2.63 13.75 5.51
C ILE A 198 -2.83 14.72 4.34
N MET A 199 -2.96 14.23 3.11
CA MET A 199 -3.35 15.09 1.97
C MET A 199 -4.68 15.79 2.24
N ALA A 200 -5.67 15.06 2.78
CA ALA A 200 -6.96 15.64 3.12
C ALA A 200 -6.89 16.69 4.25
N LEU A 201 -5.95 16.56 5.18
CA LEU A 201 -5.64 17.57 6.19
C LEU A 201 -4.93 18.80 5.61
N GLN A 202 -4.01 18.60 4.69
CA GLN A 202 -3.29 19.66 4.00
C GLN A 202 -4.17 20.44 3.02
N GLN A 203 -5.25 19.82 2.54
CA GLN A 203 -6.21 20.37 1.59
C GLN A 203 -5.52 21.01 0.36
N PRO A 204 -4.66 20.29 -0.37
CA PRO A 204 -4.02 20.84 -1.55
C PRO A 204 -5.06 21.22 -2.58
N GLN A 205 -4.76 22.25 -3.37
CA GLN A 205 -5.67 22.71 -4.41
C GLN A 205 -6.03 21.55 -5.35
N GLY A 206 -7.31 21.35 -5.57
CA GLY A 206 -7.84 20.33 -6.48
C GLY A 206 -8.20 18.99 -5.84
N LEU A 207 -7.77 18.69 -4.62
CA LEU A 207 -8.19 17.47 -3.93
C LEU A 207 -9.66 17.59 -3.50
N LEU A 208 -10.53 16.77 -4.08
CA LEU A 208 -11.98 16.79 -3.84
C LEU A 208 -12.40 15.91 -2.66
N GLY A 209 -11.68 14.84 -2.39
CA GLY A 209 -11.98 13.88 -1.33
C GLY A 209 -11.08 12.66 -1.42
N ILE A 210 -11.23 11.76 -0.46
CA ILE A 210 -10.44 10.55 -0.36
C ILE A 210 -11.30 9.31 -0.19
N HIS A 211 -10.75 8.15 -0.58
CA HIS A 211 -11.28 6.84 -0.25
C HIS A 211 -10.21 6.04 0.51
N THR A 212 -10.65 5.28 1.50
CA THR A 212 -9.78 4.37 2.24
C THR A 212 -10.42 3.01 2.46
N ASN A 213 -9.60 1.97 2.41
CA ASN A 213 -9.97 0.61 2.83
C ASN A 213 -9.36 0.22 4.19
N MET A 214 -8.57 1.11 4.81
CA MET A 214 -8.03 0.96 6.16
C MET A 214 -8.12 2.30 6.90
N ALA A 215 -9.33 2.66 7.32
CA ALA A 215 -9.63 3.98 7.87
C ALA A 215 -9.07 4.19 9.28
N ALA A 216 -8.54 5.37 9.55
CA ALA A 216 -8.12 5.79 10.90
C ALA A 216 -9.32 6.36 11.68
N THR A 217 -10.06 5.49 12.34
CA THR A 217 -11.35 5.83 12.98
C THR A 217 -11.43 5.44 14.45
N VAL A 218 -10.34 4.93 15.05
CA VAL A 218 -10.36 4.46 16.43
C VAL A 218 -10.57 5.64 17.38
N PRO A 219 -11.67 5.63 18.17
CA PRO A 219 -11.95 6.70 19.13
C PRO A 219 -10.89 6.79 20.22
N ALA A 220 -10.66 7.99 20.76
CA ALA A 220 -9.60 8.24 21.74
C ALA A 220 -9.73 7.40 23.02
N ASN A 221 -10.96 7.13 23.50
CA ASN A 221 -11.18 6.25 24.66
C ASN A 221 -10.82 4.80 24.36
N ILE A 222 -11.08 4.32 23.14
CA ILE A 222 -10.69 2.97 22.69
C ILE A 222 -9.17 2.89 22.55
N SER A 223 -8.54 3.86 21.87
CA SER A 223 -7.09 3.92 21.72
C SER A 223 -6.39 3.94 23.08
N LYS A 224 -6.89 4.72 24.03
CA LYS A 224 -6.38 4.76 25.41
C LYS A 224 -6.50 3.39 26.09
N ALA A 225 -7.67 2.76 26.05
CA ALA A 225 -7.89 1.47 26.68
C ALA A 225 -6.97 0.37 26.09
N LEU A 226 -6.75 0.38 24.77
CA LEU A 226 -5.78 -0.51 24.10
C LEU A 226 -4.35 -0.26 24.60
N ALA A 227 -3.93 1.01 24.66
CA ALA A 227 -2.57 1.39 25.09
C ALA A 227 -2.24 1.03 26.53
N PHE A 228 -3.23 1.06 27.41
CA PHE A 228 -3.07 0.74 28.84
C PHE A 228 -3.52 -0.68 29.21
N HIS A 229 -3.84 -1.53 28.22
CA HIS A 229 -4.33 -2.90 28.45
C HIS A 229 -5.57 -2.96 29.35
N GLU A 230 -6.44 -1.95 29.25
CA GLU A 230 -7.71 -1.90 29.98
C GLU A 230 -8.75 -2.85 29.36
N ALA A 231 -9.78 -3.18 30.10
CA ALA A 231 -10.91 -3.92 29.58
C ALA A 231 -11.67 -3.08 28.53
N PRO A 232 -12.29 -3.72 27.50
CA PRO A 232 -13.10 -2.98 26.54
C PRO A 232 -14.29 -2.31 27.22
N PRO A 233 -14.73 -1.15 26.72
CA PRO A 233 -15.99 -0.55 27.16
C PRO A 233 -17.16 -1.53 27.09
N ALA A 234 -18.04 -1.49 28.07
CA ALA A 234 -19.14 -2.44 28.20
C ALA A 234 -20.26 -2.26 27.16
N ASP A 235 -20.34 -1.07 26.55
CA ASP A 235 -21.39 -0.63 25.64
C ASP A 235 -21.03 -0.75 24.15
N LEU A 236 -19.96 -1.49 23.82
CA LEU A 236 -19.58 -1.73 22.44
C LEU A 236 -20.65 -2.54 21.70
N THR A 237 -21.03 -2.08 20.49
CA THR A 237 -21.85 -2.88 19.57
C THR A 237 -21.09 -4.13 19.12
N ALA A 238 -21.75 -5.08 18.46
CA ALA A 238 -21.10 -6.28 17.93
C ALA A 238 -19.99 -5.94 16.91
N GLU A 239 -20.18 -4.91 16.08
CA GLU A 239 -19.17 -4.48 15.11
C GLU A 239 -17.97 -3.80 15.81
N GLU A 240 -18.23 -2.96 16.79
CA GLU A 240 -17.18 -2.31 17.59
C GLU A 240 -16.40 -3.34 18.42
N ARG A 241 -17.08 -4.36 18.95
CA ARG A 241 -16.44 -5.48 19.65
C ARG A 241 -15.52 -6.26 18.71
N ASN A 242 -15.98 -6.59 17.50
CA ASN A 242 -15.14 -7.26 16.50
C ASN A 242 -13.90 -6.41 16.15
N ALA A 243 -14.06 -5.11 15.95
CA ALA A 243 -12.94 -4.20 15.70
C ALA A 243 -11.97 -4.14 16.90
N TRP A 244 -12.50 -4.10 18.12
CA TRP A 244 -11.70 -4.18 19.36
C TRP A 244 -10.86 -5.47 19.41
N ASP A 245 -11.47 -6.62 19.15
CA ASP A 245 -10.79 -7.92 19.21
C ASP A 245 -9.67 -8.00 18.13
N GLN A 246 -9.92 -7.47 16.94
CA GLN A 246 -8.91 -7.36 15.87
C GLN A 246 -7.75 -6.43 16.28
N LEU A 247 -8.05 -5.29 16.89
CA LEU A 247 -7.04 -4.33 17.35
C LEU A 247 -6.20 -4.89 18.53
N ILE A 248 -6.80 -5.63 19.46
CA ILE A 248 -6.09 -6.30 20.55
C ILE A 248 -5.09 -7.31 19.98
N GLU A 249 -5.50 -8.09 18.98
CA GLU A 249 -4.62 -9.05 18.30
C GLU A 249 -3.46 -8.34 17.60
N PHE A 250 -3.76 -7.29 16.84
CA PHE A 250 -2.75 -6.52 16.11
C PHE A 250 -1.75 -5.84 17.05
N TYR A 251 -2.22 -5.06 18.03
CA TYR A 251 -1.34 -4.37 18.97
C TYR A 251 -0.61 -5.32 19.93
N GLY A 252 -1.20 -6.47 20.24
CA GLY A 252 -0.61 -7.44 21.15
C GLY A 252 0.43 -8.34 20.51
N LYS A 253 0.24 -8.73 19.23
CA LYS A 253 1.08 -9.73 18.56
C LYS A 253 1.48 -9.37 17.13
N GLY A 254 0.72 -8.55 16.44
CA GLY A 254 0.91 -8.27 15.02
C GLY A 254 1.96 -7.20 14.70
N LEU A 255 2.48 -6.47 15.68
CA LEU A 255 3.35 -5.30 15.48
C LEU A 255 4.84 -5.59 15.41
N GLY A 256 5.29 -6.86 15.47
CA GLY A 256 6.70 -7.18 15.57
C GLY A 256 7.55 -6.51 14.49
N TYR A 257 7.15 -6.61 13.24
CA TYR A 257 7.82 -5.98 12.10
C TYR A 257 7.81 -4.44 12.20
N ALA A 258 6.68 -3.85 12.55
CA ALA A 258 6.52 -2.40 12.63
C ALA A 258 7.35 -1.79 13.76
N LEU A 259 7.46 -2.47 14.91
CA LEU A 259 8.29 -2.05 16.03
C LEU A 259 9.77 -2.06 15.67
N GLU A 260 10.27 -3.12 15.02
CA GLU A 260 11.66 -3.16 14.56
C GLU A 260 11.93 -2.08 13.52
N MET A 261 11.04 -1.93 12.53
CA MET A 261 11.19 -0.93 11.48
C MET A 261 11.07 0.52 12.01
N SER A 262 10.28 0.73 13.05
CA SER A 262 10.13 2.04 13.71
C SER A 262 11.33 2.40 14.57
N ASN A 263 11.98 1.44 15.18
CA ASN A 263 13.04 1.69 16.16
C ASN A 263 14.45 1.50 15.58
N ARG A 264 14.67 0.44 14.82
CA ARG A 264 16.00 0.01 14.39
C ARG A 264 16.04 -0.52 12.95
N PRO A 265 15.51 0.21 11.93
CA PRO A 265 15.39 -0.31 10.56
C PRO A 265 16.73 -0.70 9.96
N GLN A 266 17.82 -0.04 10.33
CA GLN A 266 19.14 -0.37 9.81
C GLN A 266 19.67 -1.71 10.31
N SER A 267 19.11 -2.29 11.36
CA SER A 267 19.49 -3.63 11.83
C SER A 267 19.02 -4.77 10.91
N LEU A 268 18.15 -4.49 9.96
CA LEU A 268 17.52 -5.47 9.05
C LEU A 268 18.44 -5.91 7.88
N TYR A 269 19.75 -6.05 8.11
CA TYR A 269 20.69 -6.53 7.08
C TYR A 269 20.29 -7.90 6.52
N GLY A 270 19.76 -8.78 7.35
CA GLY A 270 19.39 -10.15 6.95
C GLY A 270 18.36 -10.21 5.84
N ILE A 271 17.38 -9.28 5.84
CA ILE A 271 16.35 -9.23 4.78
C ILE A 271 16.85 -8.55 3.49
N ALA A 272 17.98 -7.85 3.55
CA ALA A 272 18.65 -7.32 2.36
C ALA A 272 19.61 -8.35 1.74
N ASP A 273 20.03 -9.37 2.49
CA ASP A 273 20.98 -10.39 2.04
C ASP A 273 20.34 -11.75 1.73
N SER A 274 19.17 -12.05 2.28
CA SER A 274 18.43 -13.29 2.03
C SER A 274 17.07 -13.01 1.37
N PRO A 275 16.84 -13.46 0.12
CA PRO A 275 15.54 -13.31 -0.51
C PRO A 275 14.43 -14.05 0.25
N VAL A 276 14.73 -15.24 0.78
CA VAL A 276 13.76 -16.02 1.57
C VAL A 276 13.52 -15.38 2.93
N GLY A 277 14.55 -14.79 3.54
CA GLY A 277 14.40 -13.99 4.77
C GLY A 277 13.50 -12.77 4.55
N LEU A 278 13.66 -12.09 3.41
CA LEU A 278 12.79 -10.98 3.01
C LEU A 278 11.34 -11.45 2.81
N ALA A 279 11.14 -12.57 2.09
CA ALA A 279 9.81 -13.13 1.89
C ALA A 279 9.13 -13.44 3.24
N ALA A 280 9.81 -14.13 4.14
CA ALA A 280 9.29 -14.45 5.46
C ALA A 280 8.92 -13.20 6.26
N TRP A 281 9.75 -12.15 6.22
CA TRP A 281 9.50 -10.86 6.86
C TRP A 281 8.25 -10.16 6.31
N MET A 282 8.06 -10.15 5.00
CA MET A 282 6.91 -9.53 4.34
C MET A 282 5.62 -10.31 4.59
N LEU A 283 5.67 -11.63 4.62
CA LEU A 283 4.50 -12.48 4.85
C LEU A 283 3.96 -12.36 6.28
N ASP A 284 4.79 -11.98 7.24
CA ASP A 284 4.41 -11.84 8.66
C ASP A 284 3.75 -10.48 8.99
N HIS A 285 3.27 -9.76 7.98
CA HIS A 285 2.65 -8.46 8.14
C HIS A 285 1.37 -8.51 8.98
N ASP A 286 0.44 -9.38 8.61
CA ASP A 286 -0.79 -9.61 9.35
C ASP A 286 -1.27 -11.06 9.18
N ILE A 287 -1.96 -11.53 10.22
CA ILE A 287 -2.33 -12.94 10.34
C ILE A 287 -3.30 -13.39 9.23
N ARG A 288 -4.20 -12.52 8.78
CA ARG A 288 -5.22 -12.88 7.78
C ARG A 288 -4.64 -12.95 6.39
N SER A 289 -3.78 -12.00 6.05
CA SER A 289 -3.01 -12.05 4.79
C SER A 289 -2.09 -13.27 4.76
N TYR A 290 -1.41 -13.58 5.87
CA TYR A 290 -0.58 -14.78 5.96
C TYR A 290 -1.40 -16.06 5.77
N ASP A 291 -2.55 -16.20 6.41
CA ASP A 291 -3.44 -17.36 6.24
C ASP A 291 -3.89 -17.54 4.78
N LEU A 292 -4.25 -16.46 4.11
CA LEU A 292 -4.59 -16.49 2.69
C LEU A 292 -3.41 -16.97 1.85
N ILE A 293 -2.23 -16.38 2.07
CA ILE A 293 -1.00 -16.74 1.34
C ILE A 293 -0.62 -18.20 1.58
N ALA A 294 -0.70 -18.68 2.81
CA ALA A 294 -0.42 -20.07 3.15
C ALA A 294 -1.35 -21.03 2.39
N ARG A 295 -2.65 -20.74 2.35
CA ARG A 295 -3.61 -21.53 1.56
C ARG A 295 -3.31 -21.50 0.07
N VAL A 296 -2.88 -20.37 -0.48
CA VAL A 296 -2.49 -20.25 -1.90
C VAL A 296 -1.28 -21.14 -2.21
N PHE A 297 -0.28 -21.19 -1.34
CA PHE A 297 0.86 -22.11 -1.49
C PHE A 297 0.49 -23.56 -1.24
N ASP A 298 -0.61 -23.85 -0.53
CA ASP A 298 -1.20 -25.18 -0.40
C ASP A 298 -2.11 -25.57 -1.59
N GLY A 299 -2.27 -24.70 -2.58
CA GLY A 299 -3.01 -24.97 -3.81
C GLY A 299 -4.42 -24.37 -3.89
N ALA A 300 -4.82 -23.55 -2.92
CA ALA A 300 -6.08 -22.80 -3.00
C ALA A 300 -6.05 -21.76 -4.14
N THR A 301 -7.22 -21.52 -4.72
CA THR A 301 -7.42 -20.54 -5.81
C THR A 301 -8.31 -19.40 -5.31
N GLU A 302 -7.84 -18.65 -4.34
CA GLU A 302 -8.59 -17.57 -3.71
C GLU A 302 -7.92 -16.22 -3.93
N GLY A 303 -8.50 -15.37 -4.76
CA GLY A 303 -8.11 -13.96 -4.88
C GLY A 303 -6.68 -13.71 -5.36
N LEU A 304 -5.70 -14.29 -4.70
CA LEU A 304 -4.27 -14.21 -5.04
C LEU A 304 -3.77 -15.49 -5.70
N THR A 305 -2.73 -15.36 -6.52
CA THR A 305 -1.94 -16.46 -7.06
C THR A 305 -0.56 -16.49 -6.42
N ARG A 306 0.17 -17.60 -6.56
CA ARG A 306 1.58 -17.70 -6.16
C ARG A 306 2.45 -16.65 -6.88
N ASP A 307 2.16 -16.43 -8.16
CA ASP A 307 2.86 -15.42 -8.96
C ASP A 307 2.57 -14.01 -8.42
N ASP A 308 1.34 -13.65 -8.09
CA ASP A 308 1.02 -12.35 -7.48
C ASP A 308 1.93 -12.07 -6.28
N ILE A 309 2.00 -13.02 -5.36
CA ILE A 309 2.77 -12.89 -4.11
C ILE A 309 4.26 -12.72 -4.42
N LEU A 310 4.80 -13.56 -5.31
CA LEU A 310 6.21 -13.53 -5.66
C LEU A 310 6.59 -12.36 -6.56
N ASP A 311 5.68 -11.85 -7.39
CA ASP A 311 5.89 -10.62 -8.16
C ASP A 311 6.23 -9.45 -7.23
N ASN A 312 5.47 -9.34 -6.14
CA ASN A 312 5.69 -8.29 -5.16
C ASN A 312 6.99 -8.48 -4.35
N VAL A 313 7.23 -9.68 -3.83
CA VAL A 313 8.47 -9.98 -3.07
C VAL A 313 9.70 -9.81 -3.96
N THR A 314 9.62 -10.26 -5.22
CA THR A 314 10.71 -10.15 -6.18
C THR A 314 11.02 -8.69 -6.53
N LEU A 315 9.99 -7.83 -6.62
CA LEU A 315 10.20 -6.39 -6.81
C LEU A 315 11.04 -5.79 -5.68
N TYR A 316 10.68 -6.07 -4.42
CA TYR A 316 11.45 -5.61 -3.25
C TYR A 316 12.91 -6.11 -3.29
N TRP A 317 13.11 -7.38 -3.65
CA TRP A 317 14.43 -7.96 -3.76
C TRP A 317 15.28 -7.30 -4.85
N LEU A 318 14.75 -7.25 -6.07
CA LEU A 318 15.47 -6.73 -7.23
C LEU A 318 15.80 -5.24 -7.12
N THR A 319 14.97 -4.46 -6.45
CA THR A 319 15.23 -3.04 -6.19
C THR A 319 16.03 -2.78 -4.91
N ASN A 320 16.28 -3.84 -4.12
CA ASN A 320 16.95 -3.74 -2.81
C ASN A 320 16.28 -2.70 -1.91
N THR A 321 14.95 -2.73 -1.81
CA THR A 321 14.16 -1.76 -1.05
C THR A 321 13.68 -2.26 0.31
N ALA A 322 14.16 -3.42 0.76
CA ALA A 322 13.80 -3.98 2.06
C ALA A 322 14.04 -2.99 3.21
N VAL A 323 15.26 -2.48 3.35
CA VAL A 323 15.62 -1.55 4.44
C VAL A 323 15.17 -0.12 4.15
N SER A 324 15.27 0.35 2.90
CA SER A 324 14.82 1.71 2.57
C SER A 324 13.33 1.91 2.79
N SER A 325 12.50 0.90 2.51
CA SER A 325 11.06 0.94 2.80
C SER A 325 10.77 0.96 4.31
N ALA A 326 11.56 0.25 5.11
CA ALA A 326 11.44 0.22 6.55
C ALA A 326 11.65 1.60 7.20
N ARG A 327 12.47 2.46 6.59
CA ARG A 327 12.75 3.81 7.12
C ARG A 327 11.51 4.72 7.14
N LEU A 328 10.49 4.45 6.34
CA LEU A 328 9.22 5.17 6.43
C LEU A 328 8.59 5.06 7.83
N TYR A 329 8.67 3.89 8.44
CA TYR A 329 8.22 3.67 9.82
C TYR A 329 9.03 4.51 10.80
N TRP A 330 10.36 4.48 10.69
CA TRP A 330 11.23 5.25 11.56
C TRP A 330 11.01 6.76 11.41
N ASP A 331 10.99 7.28 10.18
CA ASP A 331 10.73 8.70 9.90
C ASP A 331 9.39 9.15 10.51
N THR A 332 8.36 8.32 10.38
CA THR A 332 7.03 8.65 10.90
C THR A 332 6.98 8.69 12.42
N THR A 333 7.74 7.84 13.12
CA THR A 333 7.80 7.90 14.59
C THR A 333 8.37 9.20 15.12
N GLN A 334 9.22 9.88 14.35
CA GLN A 334 9.81 11.17 14.75
C GLN A 334 8.76 12.30 14.83
N ILE A 335 7.60 12.11 14.21
CA ILE A 335 6.52 13.10 14.16
C ILE A 335 5.20 12.63 14.78
N SER A 336 5.08 11.35 15.15
CA SER A 336 3.81 10.75 15.58
C SER A 336 3.33 11.19 16.97
N ASN A 337 4.21 11.72 17.80
CA ASN A 337 3.91 12.12 19.19
C ASN A 337 3.17 11.03 20.01
N GLY A 338 3.44 9.75 19.70
CA GLY A 338 2.81 8.61 20.37
C GLY A 338 1.38 8.29 19.92
N ALA A 339 0.88 8.91 18.85
CA ALA A 339 -0.41 8.56 18.28
C ALA A 339 -0.41 7.13 17.73
N GLY A 340 -1.51 6.41 17.93
CA GLY A 340 -1.71 5.07 17.37
C GLY A 340 -1.90 5.11 15.85
N PHE A 341 -1.65 3.99 15.18
CA PHE A 341 -1.75 3.89 13.72
C PHE A 341 -3.16 4.24 13.19
N PHE A 342 -4.19 3.93 13.94
CA PHE A 342 -5.59 4.08 13.54
C PHE A 342 -6.34 5.19 14.25
N ASP A 343 -5.64 6.05 14.98
CA ASP A 343 -6.24 7.17 15.70
C ASP A 343 -6.86 8.20 14.73
N VAL A 344 -8.01 8.74 15.14
CA VAL A 344 -8.71 9.78 14.36
C VAL A 344 -7.82 11.00 14.14
N ARG A 345 -7.69 11.41 12.85
CA ARG A 345 -6.83 12.55 12.45
C ARG A 345 -7.57 13.87 12.23
N GLY A 346 -8.90 13.85 12.22
CA GLY A 346 -9.72 15.06 12.08
C GLY A 346 -9.88 15.56 10.63
N VAL A 347 -9.93 14.66 9.66
CA VAL A 347 -10.16 14.98 8.24
C VAL A 347 -11.52 15.64 8.04
N LYS A 348 -11.56 16.76 7.32
CA LYS A 348 -12.77 17.56 7.04
C LYS A 348 -13.21 17.51 5.58
N LEU A 349 -12.39 17.01 4.67
CA LEU A 349 -12.78 16.76 3.28
C LEU A 349 -13.75 15.56 3.20
N PRO A 350 -14.46 15.40 2.08
CA PRO A 350 -15.25 14.19 1.83
C PRO A 350 -14.40 12.92 1.95
N VAL A 351 -14.88 11.94 2.71
CA VAL A 351 -14.24 10.64 2.91
C VAL A 351 -15.20 9.53 2.53
N ALA A 352 -14.69 8.55 1.82
CA ALA A 352 -15.36 7.28 1.54
C ALA A 352 -14.60 6.13 2.21
N VAL A 353 -15.32 5.18 2.80
CA VAL A 353 -14.76 4.04 3.49
C VAL A 353 -15.35 2.75 2.95
N SER A 354 -14.48 1.82 2.55
CA SER A 354 -14.85 0.43 2.25
C SER A 354 -14.20 -0.48 3.31
N ALA A 355 -15.03 -1.02 4.21
CA ALA A 355 -14.58 -1.85 5.31
C ALA A 355 -14.57 -3.33 4.90
N PHE A 356 -13.37 -3.90 4.73
CA PHE A 356 -13.17 -5.31 4.41
C PHE A 356 -13.03 -6.13 5.70
N PRO A 357 -13.65 -7.33 5.78
CA PRO A 357 -13.73 -8.09 7.02
C PRO A 357 -12.38 -8.62 7.51
N ASP A 358 -11.47 -8.93 6.59
CA ASP A 358 -10.15 -9.50 6.88
C ASP A 358 -9.01 -8.46 6.84
N GLU A 359 -9.35 -7.17 6.91
CA GLU A 359 -8.37 -6.11 7.16
C GLU A 359 -7.81 -6.23 8.59
N ILE A 360 -6.70 -5.57 8.90
CA ILE A 360 -6.13 -5.51 10.26
C ILE A 360 -7.22 -5.20 11.29
N TYR A 361 -8.10 -4.27 10.98
CA TYR A 361 -9.39 -4.12 11.64
C TYR A 361 -10.45 -3.61 10.65
N ALA A 362 -11.65 -4.17 10.74
CA ALA A 362 -12.79 -3.69 9.96
C ALA A 362 -13.41 -2.48 10.69
N ALA A 363 -13.16 -1.28 10.18
CA ALA A 363 -13.63 -0.04 10.81
C ALA A 363 -15.18 -0.03 10.92
N PRO A 364 -15.77 0.04 12.14
CA PRO A 364 -17.21 0.11 12.30
C PRO A 364 -17.79 1.40 11.71
N LYS A 365 -19.01 1.32 11.18
CA LYS A 365 -19.69 2.51 10.65
C LYS A 365 -19.82 3.62 11.68
N SER A 366 -20.17 3.27 12.92
CA SER A 366 -20.32 4.21 14.04
C SER A 366 -19.03 4.99 14.34
N TRP A 367 -17.86 4.35 14.18
CA TRP A 367 -16.57 5.03 14.35
C TRP A 367 -16.24 5.90 13.13
N ALA A 368 -16.52 5.41 11.93
CA ALA A 368 -16.29 6.19 10.70
C ALA A 368 -17.15 7.46 10.64
N GLU A 369 -18.43 7.40 11.04
CA GLU A 369 -19.34 8.55 11.13
C GLU A 369 -18.87 9.60 12.14
N LYS A 370 -18.24 9.17 13.24
CA LYS A 370 -17.66 10.08 14.25
C LYS A 370 -16.34 10.70 13.77
N ALA A 371 -15.52 9.91 13.08
CA ALA A 371 -14.19 10.34 12.63
C ALA A 371 -14.25 11.29 11.42
N TYR A 372 -15.22 11.09 10.53
CA TYR A 372 -15.33 11.81 9.27
C TYR A 372 -16.65 12.58 9.17
N PRO A 373 -16.66 13.88 9.50
CA PRO A 373 -17.88 14.71 9.43
C PRO A 373 -18.53 14.76 8.04
N LYS A 374 -17.76 14.51 6.98
CA LYS A 374 -18.23 14.41 5.60
C LYS A 374 -18.01 13.00 5.05
N LEU A 375 -18.52 12.01 5.76
CA LEU A 375 -18.54 10.63 5.27
C LEU A 375 -19.56 10.54 4.12
N ILE A 376 -19.07 10.39 2.87
CA ILE A 376 -19.93 10.37 1.67
C ILE A 376 -20.30 8.96 1.22
N HIS A 377 -19.56 7.95 1.69
CA HIS A 377 -19.79 6.55 1.40
C HIS A 377 -19.24 5.69 2.53
N TYR A 378 -19.98 4.68 2.91
CA TYR A 378 -19.52 3.61 3.78
C TYR A 378 -20.13 2.30 3.30
N ASN A 379 -19.30 1.31 3.06
CA ASN A 379 -19.77 -0.04 2.76
C ASN A 379 -18.97 -1.07 3.56
N LYS A 380 -19.69 -2.02 4.15
CA LYS A 380 -19.14 -3.19 4.82
C LYS A 380 -19.16 -4.35 3.83
N LEU A 381 -18.00 -4.76 3.39
CA LEU A 381 -17.85 -5.81 2.40
C LEU A 381 -17.96 -7.19 3.05
N ALA A 382 -18.35 -8.17 2.26
CA ALA A 382 -18.52 -9.54 2.73
C ALA A 382 -17.22 -10.36 2.67
N LYS A 383 -16.21 -9.91 1.88
CA LYS A 383 -14.97 -10.64 1.61
C LYS A 383 -13.84 -9.68 1.24
N GLY A 384 -12.62 -10.05 1.60
CA GLY A 384 -11.40 -9.33 1.29
C GLY A 384 -10.68 -8.85 2.54
N GLY A 385 -9.40 -8.61 2.43
CA GLY A 385 -8.50 -8.25 3.53
C GLY A 385 -7.66 -7.01 3.22
N HIS A 386 -6.48 -6.99 3.82
CA HIS A 386 -5.56 -5.86 3.77
C HIS A 386 -5.20 -5.43 2.34
N PHE A 387 -5.00 -6.38 1.44
CA PHE A 387 -4.68 -6.13 0.03
C PHE A 387 -5.93 -6.21 -0.86
N ALA A 388 -6.99 -5.50 -0.47
CA ALA A 388 -8.30 -5.60 -1.10
C ALA A 388 -8.29 -5.35 -2.62
N ALA A 389 -7.51 -4.37 -3.11
CA ALA A 389 -7.35 -4.11 -4.54
C ALA A 389 -6.73 -5.30 -5.30
N TRP A 390 -5.92 -6.07 -4.63
CA TRP A 390 -5.23 -7.24 -5.18
C TRP A 390 -6.06 -8.50 -5.10
N GLU A 391 -6.69 -8.72 -3.93
CA GLU A 391 -7.51 -9.90 -3.63
C GLU A 391 -8.90 -9.86 -4.29
N GLN A 392 -9.53 -8.68 -4.32
CA GLN A 392 -10.90 -8.43 -4.77
C GLN A 392 -10.98 -7.27 -5.76
N PRO A 393 -10.23 -7.29 -6.88
CA PRO A 393 -10.09 -6.13 -7.77
C PRO A 393 -11.41 -5.66 -8.37
N LYS A 394 -12.35 -6.57 -8.66
CA LYS A 394 -13.68 -6.23 -9.17
C LYS A 394 -14.46 -5.43 -8.14
N VAL A 395 -14.63 -5.98 -6.95
CA VAL A 395 -15.38 -5.33 -5.86
C VAL A 395 -14.72 -4.00 -5.49
N PHE A 396 -13.40 -3.97 -5.36
CA PHE A 396 -12.65 -2.77 -5.02
C PHE A 396 -12.87 -1.65 -6.06
N SER A 397 -12.84 -1.99 -7.34
CA SER A 397 -13.07 -1.01 -8.41
C SER A 397 -14.53 -0.50 -8.42
N GLU A 398 -15.51 -1.37 -8.13
CA GLU A 398 -16.92 -0.99 -7.98
C GLU A 398 -17.11 -0.04 -6.80
N GLU A 399 -16.42 -0.30 -5.68
CA GLU A 399 -16.41 0.58 -4.51
C GLU A 399 -15.88 1.98 -4.86
N LEU A 400 -14.73 2.08 -5.53
CA LEU A 400 -14.18 3.37 -5.94
C LEU A 400 -15.11 4.14 -6.87
N ARG A 401 -15.72 3.47 -7.84
CA ARG A 401 -16.69 4.10 -8.75
C ARG A 401 -17.88 4.66 -7.97
N THR A 402 -18.44 3.87 -7.07
CA THR A 402 -19.60 4.28 -6.25
C THR A 402 -19.24 5.39 -5.27
N ALA A 403 -18.14 5.25 -4.58
CA ALA A 403 -17.66 6.19 -3.57
C ALA A 403 -17.45 7.60 -4.11
N PHE A 404 -16.91 7.71 -5.33
CA PHE A 404 -16.57 9.02 -5.90
C PHE A 404 -17.62 9.62 -6.84
N ARG A 405 -18.74 8.94 -7.11
CA ARG A 405 -19.84 9.52 -7.91
C ARG A 405 -20.31 10.88 -7.42
N PRO A 406 -20.51 11.11 -6.10
CA PRO A 406 -20.96 12.42 -5.63
C PRO A 406 -19.99 13.57 -5.92
N LEU A 407 -18.71 13.29 -6.10
CA LEU A 407 -17.66 14.29 -6.32
C LEU A 407 -17.50 14.64 -7.82
N ARG A 408 -17.99 13.81 -8.73
CA ARG A 408 -17.85 14.01 -10.17
C ARG A 408 -18.59 15.25 -10.68
N GLN A 409 -19.62 15.71 -9.99
CA GLN A 409 -20.33 16.94 -10.33
C GLN A 409 -19.48 18.22 -10.10
N GLN A 410 -18.33 18.08 -9.47
CA GLN A 410 -17.43 19.20 -9.20
C GLN A 410 -16.29 19.34 -10.23
N ILE A 411 -16.26 18.46 -11.22
CA ILE A 411 -15.21 18.42 -12.26
C ILE A 411 -15.49 19.43 -13.38
#